data_1678b7ed5e4e54f2f5dd7a0116532de8
#
_entry.id   1678b7ed5e4e54f2f5dd7a0116532de8
#
_cell.length_a   1.000
_cell.length_b   1.000
_cell.length_c   1.000
_cell.angle_alpha   90.00
_cell.angle_beta   90.00
_cell.angle_gamma   90.00
#
_symmetry.space_group_name_H-M   'P 1'
#
loop_
_entity.id
_entity.type
_entity.pdbx_description
1 polymer ?
#
loop_
_entity_poly.entity_id
_entity_poly.type
_entity_poly.pdbx_seq_one_letter_code
_entity_poly.pdbx_strand_id
1 'polypeptide(L)'
;MRILVFNGWAAGPETWALCAFPHDWVFDYVEQLDGLPEKVMEESDKVLLVGFSMGGSTALRMFLKWPEKVKGLVLVSTTPRMMEAENWKGMSERRLAALRLGTQMMFGDDPSPMYDERNMERGLDYLKTTDLRLQLLSISESGESVKRRNFPVFIFQSEKDGIVRPSNAEFLKEVFPQAKVTMVPGNEHVLPIRVPELIDEAVFDIIEQNEPET
;
A
#
# COMPACT_ATOMS: atom_id res chain seq x y z
N MET A 1 -11.43 16.12 2.49
CA MET A 1 -10.76 14.82 2.80
C MET A 1 -9.35 14.85 2.23
N ARG A 2 -8.31 14.44 2.98
CA ARG A 2 -6.93 14.31 2.45
C ARG A 2 -6.76 12.96 1.78
N ILE A 3 -5.91 12.90 0.75
CA ILE A 3 -5.55 11.66 0.05
C ILE A 3 -4.08 11.38 0.30
N LEU A 4 -3.81 10.29 1.03
CA LEU A 4 -2.48 9.88 1.45
C LEU A 4 -2.08 8.61 0.70
N VAL A 5 -0.99 8.69 -0.04
CA VAL A 5 -0.47 7.63 -0.90
C VAL A 5 0.81 7.05 -0.33
N PHE A 6 0.90 5.72 -0.27
CA PHE A 6 2.03 5.00 0.31
C PHE A 6 2.69 4.11 -0.74
N ASN A 7 3.98 4.33 -0.96
CA ASN A 7 4.77 3.55 -1.90
C ASN A 7 5.21 2.20 -1.33
N GLY A 8 5.51 1.28 -2.25
CA GLY A 8 6.15 0.02 -1.93
C GLY A 8 7.61 0.17 -1.48
N TRP A 9 8.19 -0.91 -0.97
CA TRP A 9 9.61 -0.96 -0.66
C TRP A 9 10.45 -0.70 -1.90
N ALA A 10 11.43 0.20 -1.77
CA ALA A 10 12.29 0.65 -2.85
C ALA A 10 11.53 1.19 -4.09
N ALA A 11 10.36 1.77 -3.87
CA ALA A 11 9.56 2.45 -4.87
C ALA A 11 9.39 3.92 -4.51
N GLY A 12 9.54 4.80 -5.48
CA GLY A 12 9.38 6.24 -5.34
C GLY A 12 8.05 6.77 -5.88
N PRO A 13 7.84 8.10 -5.82
CA PRO A 13 6.63 8.76 -6.32
C PRO A 13 6.31 8.46 -7.79
N GLU A 14 7.32 8.17 -8.59
CA GLU A 14 7.19 7.79 -10.01
C GLU A 14 6.32 6.55 -10.24
N THR A 15 6.14 5.73 -9.21
CA THR A 15 5.23 4.57 -9.26
C THR A 15 3.80 4.98 -9.63
N TRP A 16 3.40 6.21 -9.27
CA TRP A 16 2.07 6.76 -9.47
C TRP A 16 1.99 7.78 -10.62
N ALA A 17 3.07 7.93 -11.40
CA ALA A 17 3.17 8.96 -12.44
C ALA A 17 2.12 8.87 -13.56
N LEU A 18 1.50 7.70 -13.74
CA LEU A 18 0.43 7.49 -14.72
C LEU A 18 -0.98 7.62 -14.13
N CYS A 19 -1.10 7.70 -12.81
CA CYS A 19 -2.37 7.93 -12.14
C CYS A 19 -2.73 9.42 -12.15
N ALA A 20 -4.01 9.73 -12.37
CA ALA A 20 -4.52 11.09 -12.50
C ALA A 20 -5.27 11.57 -11.24
N PHE A 21 -5.48 10.70 -10.24
CA PHE A 21 -6.19 11.12 -9.03
C PHE A 21 -5.39 12.17 -8.23
N PRO A 22 -6.08 13.13 -7.58
CA PRO A 22 -5.43 14.11 -6.71
C PRO A 22 -4.88 13.44 -5.46
N HIS A 23 -3.77 13.95 -4.94
CA HIS A 23 -3.19 13.50 -3.69
C HIS A 23 -2.55 14.65 -2.92
N ASP A 24 -2.62 14.58 -1.58
CA ASP A 24 -2.03 15.58 -0.68
C ASP A 24 -0.59 15.19 -0.31
N TRP A 25 -0.30 13.89 -0.28
CA TRP A 25 1.02 13.37 0.05
C TRP A 25 1.29 12.01 -0.59
N VAL A 26 2.47 11.85 -1.14
CA VAL A 26 2.99 10.56 -1.60
C VAL A 26 4.21 10.21 -0.77
N PHE A 27 4.04 9.30 0.19
CA PHE A 27 5.12 8.85 1.06
C PHE A 27 6.01 7.84 0.36
N ASP A 28 7.31 8.09 0.32
CA ASP A 28 8.26 7.05 0.02
C ASP A 28 8.42 6.07 1.21
N TYR A 29 9.12 4.96 1.00
CA TYR A 29 9.24 3.97 2.06
C TYR A 29 10.13 4.42 3.22
N VAL A 30 11.07 5.33 3.01
CA VAL A 30 11.93 5.89 4.06
C VAL A 30 11.11 6.78 4.98
N GLU A 31 10.30 7.69 4.42
CA GLU A 31 9.36 8.51 5.16
C GLU A 31 8.38 7.68 5.98
N GLN A 32 7.92 6.54 5.41
CA GLN A 32 7.07 5.59 6.13
C GLN A 32 7.78 4.94 7.34
N LEU A 33 9.07 4.62 7.19
CA LEU A 33 9.89 4.06 8.27
C LEU A 33 10.28 5.09 9.33
N ASP A 34 10.33 6.37 8.97
CA ASP A 34 10.64 7.47 9.87
C ASP A 34 9.39 8.00 10.63
N GLY A 35 8.23 7.39 10.40
CA GLY A 35 7.00 7.69 11.11
C GLY A 35 6.31 8.98 10.66
N LEU A 36 6.62 9.47 9.44
CA LEU A 36 5.96 10.65 8.89
C LEU A 36 4.47 10.44 8.65
N PRO A 37 3.99 9.26 8.18
CA PRO A 37 2.58 8.98 8.04
C PRO A 37 1.78 9.17 9.33
N GLU A 38 2.32 8.73 10.47
CA GLU A 38 1.69 8.86 11.77
C GLU A 38 1.46 10.31 12.14
N LYS A 39 2.46 11.18 11.92
CA LYS A 39 2.34 12.63 12.19
C LYS A 39 1.27 13.28 11.30
N VAL A 40 1.25 12.94 10.01
CA VAL A 40 0.24 13.47 9.08
C VAL A 40 -1.16 12.98 9.45
N MET A 41 -1.30 11.71 9.87
CA MET A 41 -2.57 11.15 10.33
C MET A 41 -3.08 11.84 11.59
N GLU A 42 -2.20 12.16 12.55
CA GLU A 42 -2.56 12.88 13.77
C GLU A 42 -3.19 14.24 13.47
N GLU A 43 -2.65 14.95 12.49
CA GLU A 43 -3.11 16.29 12.04
C GLU A 43 -4.29 16.24 11.06
N SER A 44 -4.74 15.05 10.65
CA SER A 44 -5.81 14.89 9.65
C SER A 44 -7.14 14.53 10.31
N ASP A 45 -8.25 15.07 9.79
CA ASP A 45 -9.61 14.74 10.25
C ASP A 45 -10.23 13.58 9.47
N LYS A 46 -10.12 13.64 8.14
CA LYS A 46 -10.67 12.63 7.21
C LYS A 46 -9.64 12.32 6.15
N VAL A 47 -9.36 11.02 5.95
CA VAL A 47 -8.35 10.55 4.99
C VAL A 47 -8.88 9.42 4.12
N LEU A 48 -8.46 9.42 2.85
CA LEU A 48 -8.44 8.28 1.97
C LEU A 48 -7.01 7.75 1.93
N LEU A 49 -6.82 6.47 2.13
CA LEU A 49 -5.52 5.82 2.10
C LEU A 49 -5.37 4.98 0.84
N VAL A 50 -4.34 5.24 0.08
CA VAL A 50 -3.97 4.49 -1.13
C VAL A 50 -2.61 3.87 -0.90
N GLY A 51 -2.49 2.54 -0.98
CA GLY A 51 -1.25 1.86 -0.66
C GLY A 51 -0.85 0.78 -1.66
N PHE A 52 0.40 0.83 -2.11
CA PHE A 52 1.00 -0.16 -2.99
C PHE A 52 2.00 -1.03 -2.24
N SER A 53 1.90 -2.35 -2.36
CA SER A 53 2.86 -3.32 -1.81
C SER A 53 3.08 -3.09 -0.30
N MET A 54 4.30 -2.78 0.14
CA MET A 54 4.63 -2.39 1.53
C MET A 54 3.76 -1.21 2.01
N GLY A 55 3.53 -0.23 1.14
CA GLY A 55 2.69 0.92 1.45
C GLY A 55 1.25 0.56 1.75
N GLY A 56 0.72 -0.52 1.17
CA GLY A 56 -0.59 -1.05 1.54
C GLY A 56 -0.62 -1.61 2.97
N SER A 57 0.47 -2.24 3.42
CA SER A 57 0.61 -2.65 4.83
C SER A 57 0.66 -1.43 5.76
N THR A 58 1.34 -0.35 5.35
CA THR A 58 1.33 0.92 6.08
C THR A 58 -0.07 1.52 6.13
N ALA A 59 -0.80 1.56 5.01
CA ALA A 59 -2.19 2.03 4.97
C ALA A 59 -3.10 1.23 5.90
N LEU A 60 -2.98 -0.10 5.93
CA LEU A 60 -3.71 -0.96 6.86
C LEU A 60 -3.35 -0.67 8.32
N ARG A 61 -2.08 -0.43 8.64
CA ARG A 61 -1.63 -0.04 9.98
C ARG A 61 -2.21 1.31 10.40
N MET A 62 -2.26 2.30 9.50
CA MET A 62 -2.91 3.59 9.76
C MET A 62 -4.41 3.42 9.99
N PHE A 63 -5.07 2.59 9.18
CA PHE A 63 -6.48 2.25 9.38
C PHE A 63 -6.74 1.61 10.75
N LEU A 64 -5.90 0.66 11.18
CA LEU A 64 -6.01 0.01 12.48
C LEU A 64 -5.87 0.98 13.66
N LYS A 65 -5.01 1.99 13.53
CA LYS A 65 -4.71 2.97 14.58
C LYS A 65 -5.72 4.11 14.63
N TRP A 66 -6.23 4.58 13.47
CA TRP A 66 -7.19 5.70 13.37
C TRP A 66 -8.38 5.36 12.47
N PRO A 67 -9.12 4.31 12.82
CA PRO A 67 -10.18 3.83 11.97
C PRO A 67 -11.30 4.85 11.73
N GLU A 68 -11.55 5.77 12.66
CA GLU A 68 -12.59 6.83 12.56
C GLU A 68 -12.24 7.92 11.54
N LYS A 69 -10.95 8.14 11.32
CA LYS A 69 -10.46 9.13 10.34
C LYS A 69 -10.50 8.61 8.91
N VAL A 70 -10.36 7.29 8.70
CA VAL A 70 -10.27 6.69 7.36
C VAL A 70 -11.64 6.62 6.72
N LYS A 71 -11.78 7.16 5.51
CA LYS A 71 -13.02 7.23 4.72
C LYS A 71 -13.01 6.29 3.51
N GLY A 72 -11.90 5.69 3.20
CA GLY A 72 -11.78 4.68 2.17
C GLY A 72 -10.36 4.09 2.13
N LEU A 73 -10.25 2.91 1.50
CA LEU A 73 -8.98 2.21 1.28
C LEU A 73 -8.88 1.79 -0.18
N VAL A 74 -7.74 2.07 -0.81
CA VAL A 74 -7.33 1.51 -2.09
C VAL A 74 -6.03 0.73 -1.88
N LEU A 75 -6.11 -0.59 -1.99
CA LEU A 75 -5.03 -1.52 -1.68
C LEU A 75 -4.56 -2.21 -2.97
N VAL A 76 -3.30 -1.96 -3.35
CA VAL A 76 -2.75 -2.38 -4.63
C VAL A 76 -1.59 -3.34 -4.42
N SER A 77 -1.70 -4.57 -4.91
CA SER A 77 -0.66 -5.62 -4.80
C SER A 77 -0.09 -5.72 -3.37
N THR A 78 -0.95 -5.73 -2.36
CA THR A 78 -0.54 -5.64 -0.95
C THR A 78 -0.89 -6.86 -0.12
N THR A 79 -0.28 -6.95 1.04
CA THR A 79 -0.50 -8.03 2.00
C THR A 79 -0.42 -7.49 3.43
N PRO A 80 -1.25 -8.00 4.35
CA PRO A 80 -1.14 -7.68 5.78
C PRO A 80 0.04 -8.39 6.46
N ARG A 81 0.62 -9.39 5.81
CA ARG A 81 1.82 -10.11 6.25
C ARG A 81 2.77 -10.29 5.08
N MET A 82 3.90 -9.67 5.18
CA MET A 82 4.97 -9.89 4.21
C MET A 82 5.69 -11.21 4.52
N MET A 83 6.10 -11.91 3.50
CA MET A 83 6.61 -13.27 3.34
C MET A 83 7.37 -13.93 4.51
N GLU A 84 7.32 -15.26 4.56
CA GLU A 84 8.16 -16.09 5.43
C GLU A 84 9.66 -15.89 5.15
N ALA A 85 10.41 -15.73 6.24
CA ALA A 85 11.81 -15.26 6.24
C ALA A 85 12.79 -16.07 5.36
N GLU A 86 12.49 -17.34 5.10
CA GLU A 86 13.37 -18.22 4.32
C GLU A 86 13.45 -17.87 2.82
N ASN A 87 12.38 -17.30 2.25
CA ASN A 87 12.33 -16.93 0.84
C ASN A 87 12.96 -15.56 0.55
N TRP A 88 13.22 -14.76 1.59
CA TRP A 88 13.65 -13.37 1.46
C TRP A 88 15.13 -13.20 1.17
N LYS A 89 16.02 -14.03 1.74
CA LYS A 89 17.46 -13.78 1.68
C LYS A 89 17.99 -13.74 0.25
N GLY A 90 17.72 -14.76 -0.52
CA GLY A 90 18.21 -14.79 -1.93
C GLY A 90 17.45 -13.85 -2.86
N MET A 91 16.17 -13.55 -2.57
CA MET A 91 15.38 -12.62 -3.38
C MET A 91 15.73 -11.17 -3.06
N SER A 92 16.01 -10.84 -1.80
CA SER A 92 16.44 -9.51 -1.39
C SER A 92 17.80 -9.13 -1.98
N GLU A 93 18.77 -10.02 -1.98
CA GLU A 93 20.09 -9.79 -2.58
C GLU A 93 20.01 -9.55 -4.09
N ARG A 94 19.22 -10.38 -4.80
CA ARG A 94 18.98 -10.20 -6.25
C ARG A 94 18.25 -8.91 -6.56
N ARG A 95 17.24 -8.57 -5.77
CA ARG A 95 16.46 -7.34 -5.94
C ARG A 95 17.29 -6.11 -5.62
N LEU A 96 18.09 -6.13 -4.56
CA LEU A 96 19.06 -5.09 -4.23
C LEU A 96 20.05 -4.88 -5.38
N ALA A 97 20.62 -5.96 -5.94
CA ALA A 97 21.52 -5.87 -7.07
C ALA A 97 20.83 -5.29 -8.32
N ALA A 98 19.61 -5.73 -8.61
CA ALA A 98 18.83 -5.22 -9.75
C ALA A 98 18.44 -3.74 -9.57
N LEU A 99 18.05 -3.33 -8.35
CA LEU A 99 17.72 -1.94 -8.04
C LEU A 99 18.96 -1.05 -8.11
N ARG A 100 20.10 -1.47 -7.55
CA ARG A 100 21.38 -0.73 -7.66
C ARG A 100 21.76 -0.52 -9.12
N LEU A 101 21.68 -1.58 -9.94
CA LEU A 101 21.97 -1.48 -11.35
C LEU A 101 20.99 -0.56 -12.08
N GLY A 102 19.70 -0.70 -11.83
CA GLY A 102 18.66 0.14 -12.45
C GLY A 102 18.81 1.61 -12.05
N THR A 103 19.10 1.89 -10.79
CA THR A 103 19.34 3.25 -10.28
C THR A 103 20.59 3.86 -10.89
N GLN A 104 21.68 3.11 -10.93
CA GLN A 104 22.92 3.57 -11.53
C GLN A 104 22.76 3.87 -13.04
N MET A 105 21.95 3.07 -13.74
CA MET A 105 21.65 3.30 -15.16
C MET A 105 20.75 4.54 -15.39
N MET A 106 19.81 4.83 -14.47
CA MET A 106 18.88 5.94 -14.62
C MET A 106 19.39 7.27 -14.07
N PHE A 107 20.12 7.26 -12.96
CA PHE A 107 20.48 8.46 -12.19
C PHE A 107 21.99 8.67 -12.03
N GLY A 108 22.84 7.81 -12.59
CA GLY A 108 24.30 7.88 -12.45
C GLY A 108 24.80 7.54 -11.04
N ASP A 109 25.90 8.16 -10.63
CA ASP A 109 26.62 7.84 -9.38
C ASP A 109 26.07 8.56 -8.13
N ASP A 110 24.95 9.29 -8.22
CA ASP A 110 24.32 9.96 -7.07
C ASP A 110 23.03 9.20 -6.67
N PRO A 111 23.14 8.16 -5.83
CA PRO A 111 21.99 7.38 -5.45
C PRO A 111 21.05 8.21 -4.57
N SER A 112 19.78 8.31 -4.98
CA SER A 112 18.73 8.82 -4.10
C SER A 112 18.82 8.15 -2.72
N PRO A 113 18.59 8.88 -1.60
CA PRO A 113 18.55 8.31 -0.25
C PRO A 113 17.67 7.05 -0.12
N MET A 114 16.69 6.88 -1.02
CA MET A 114 15.86 5.67 -1.09
C MET A 114 16.65 4.39 -1.37
N TYR A 115 17.82 4.49 -1.97
CA TYR A 115 18.64 3.32 -2.33
C TYR A 115 19.88 3.17 -1.45
N ASP A 116 19.97 3.96 -0.39
CA ASP A 116 20.96 3.77 0.68
C ASP A 116 20.80 2.37 1.28
N GLU A 117 21.91 1.67 1.44
CA GLU A 117 21.94 0.28 1.94
C GLU A 117 21.27 0.15 3.31
N ARG A 118 21.49 1.12 4.19
CA ARG A 118 20.88 1.16 5.52
C ARG A 118 19.36 1.29 5.45
N ASN A 119 18.84 2.15 4.58
CA ASN A 119 17.40 2.32 4.40
C ASN A 119 16.77 1.09 3.76
N MET A 120 17.46 0.45 2.81
CA MET A 120 17.03 -0.80 2.22
C MET A 120 16.92 -1.92 3.26
N GLU A 121 17.89 -2.03 4.17
CA GLU A 121 17.87 -3.00 5.27
C GLU A 121 16.73 -2.71 6.26
N ARG A 122 16.52 -1.46 6.65
CA ARG A 122 15.38 -1.05 7.49
C ARG A 122 14.04 -1.44 6.87
N GLY A 123 13.87 -1.21 5.57
CA GLY A 123 12.67 -1.62 4.85
C GLY A 123 12.48 -3.14 4.85
N LEU A 124 13.55 -3.91 4.66
CA LEU A 124 13.50 -5.37 4.75
C LEU A 124 13.12 -5.85 6.16
N ASP A 125 13.65 -5.23 7.19
CA ASP A 125 13.32 -5.59 8.57
C ASP A 125 11.86 -5.25 8.89
N TYR A 126 11.36 -4.11 8.43
CA TYR A 126 9.93 -3.78 8.51
C TYR A 126 9.06 -4.87 7.84
N LEU A 127 9.42 -5.28 6.62
CA LEU A 127 8.71 -6.30 5.89
C LEU A 127 8.72 -7.68 6.58
N LYS A 128 9.83 -8.06 7.23
CA LYS A 128 9.97 -9.32 7.97
C LYS A 128 9.16 -9.33 9.27
N THR A 129 9.04 -8.16 9.92
CA THR A 129 8.44 -8.05 11.27
C THR A 129 6.97 -7.65 11.24
N THR A 130 6.47 -7.14 10.11
CA THR A 130 5.08 -6.70 10.00
C THR A 130 4.13 -7.88 9.77
N ASP A 131 3.24 -8.13 10.74
CA ASP A 131 2.11 -9.04 10.62
C ASP A 131 0.86 -8.40 11.26
N LEU A 132 -0.08 -7.97 10.43
CA LEU A 132 -1.31 -7.28 10.82
C LEU A 132 -2.53 -8.22 10.85
N ARG A 133 -2.37 -9.51 10.49
CA ARG A 133 -3.49 -10.42 10.27
C ARG A 133 -4.36 -10.59 11.50
N LEU A 134 -3.77 -10.85 12.66
CA LEU A 134 -4.54 -11.03 13.90
C LEU A 134 -5.32 -9.79 14.29
N GLN A 135 -4.73 -8.60 14.10
CA GLN A 135 -5.40 -7.33 14.39
C GLN A 135 -6.57 -7.10 13.43
N LEU A 136 -6.39 -7.37 12.14
CA LEU A 136 -7.44 -7.25 11.13
C LEU A 136 -8.57 -8.25 11.36
N LEU A 137 -8.26 -9.50 11.71
CA LEU A 137 -9.29 -10.52 12.04
C LEU A 137 -10.09 -10.12 13.27
N SER A 138 -9.44 -9.60 14.33
CA SER A 138 -10.16 -9.16 15.53
C SER A 138 -11.15 -8.02 15.26
N ILE A 139 -10.83 -7.13 14.31
CA ILE A 139 -11.74 -6.09 13.84
C ILE A 139 -12.93 -6.70 13.08
N SER A 140 -12.66 -7.68 12.23
CA SER A 140 -13.70 -8.40 11.48
C SER A 140 -14.66 -9.16 12.41
N GLU A 141 -14.12 -9.85 13.42
CA GLU A 141 -14.90 -10.66 14.37
C GLU A 141 -15.71 -9.80 15.34
N SER A 142 -15.21 -8.65 15.80
CA SER A 142 -15.95 -7.76 16.70
C SER A 142 -17.22 -7.20 16.07
N GLY A 143 -17.34 -7.27 14.75
CA GLY A 143 -18.52 -6.83 13.99
C GLY A 143 -18.86 -5.35 14.12
N GLU A 144 -18.22 -4.65 15.06
CA GLU A 144 -18.54 -3.27 15.39
C GLU A 144 -17.87 -2.26 14.45
N SER A 145 -16.64 -2.52 14.02
CA SER A 145 -15.91 -1.54 13.24
C SER A 145 -16.14 -1.69 11.73
N VAL A 146 -16.26 -2.90 11.22
CA VAL A 146 -16.46 -3.16 9.79
C VAL A 146 -17.93 -3.00 9.38
N LYS A 147 -18.89 -3.43 10.22
CA LYS A 147 -20.33 -3.25 9.97
C LYS A 147 -20.81 -1.80 10.17
N ARG A 148 -20.18 -1.01 11.04
CA ARG A 148 -20.49 0.41 11.24
C ARG A 148 -19.87 1.30 10.18
N ARG A 149 -18.95 0.78 9.36
CA ARG A 149 -18.23 1.58 8.37
C ARG A 149 -18.60 1.13 6.99
N ASN A 150 -19.65 1.69 6.46
CA ASN A 150 -19.91 1.72 5.04
C ASN A 150 -18.86 2.59 4.33
N PHE A 151 -17.57 2.32 4.56
CA PHE A 151 -16.54 2.97 3.77
C PHE A 151 -16.08 2.06 2.64
N PRO A 152 -15.83 2.62 1.47
CA PRO A 152 -15.41 1.84 0.31
C PRO A 152 -14.00 1.28 0.48
N VAL A 153 -13.81 0.03 0.06
CA VAL A 153 -12.51 -0.64 -0.02
C VAL A 153 -12.35 -1.22 -1.41
N PHE A 154 -11.26 -0.86 -2.07
CA PHE A 154 -10.88 -1.41 -3.37
C PHE A 154 -9.57 -2.17 -3.24
N ILE A 155 -9.50 -3.35 -3.84
CA ILE A 155 -8.33 -4.23 -3.82
C ILE A 155 -7.99 -4.59 -5.25
N PHE A 156 -6.76 -4.27 -5.67
CA PHE A 156 -6.21 -4.62 -6.97
C PHE A 156 -5.08 -5.62 -6.80
N GLN A 157 -5.15 -6.75 -7.49
CA GLN A 157 -4.17 -7.82 -7.38
C GLN A 157 -3.96 -8.51 -8.73
N SER A 158 -2.71 -8.75 -9.12
CA SER A 158 -2.41 -9.59 -10.29
C SER A 158 -2.64 -11.07 -9.98
N GLU A 159 -3.22 -11.79 -10.94
CA GLU A 159 -3.55 -13.22 -10.81
C GLU A 159 -2.34 -14.10 -10.55
N LYS A 160 -1.16 -13.71 -11.02
CA LYS A 160 0.09 -14.47 -10.94
C LYS A 160 1.23 -13.67 -10.32
N ASP A 161 0.92 -12.69 -9.47
CA ASP A 161 1.94 -11.90 -8.76
C ASP A 161 2.87 -12.85 -7.96
N GLY A 162 4.14 -12.82 -8.30
CA GLY A 162 5.17 -13.65 -7.67
C GLY A 162 5.77 -13.04 -6.40
N ILE A 163 5.43 -11.79 -6.08
CA ILE A 163 5.92 -11.05 -4.90
C ILE A 163 4.87 -11.08 -3.80
N VAL A 164 3.65 -10.65 -4.10
CA VAL A 164 2.50 -10.71 -3.20
C VAL A 164 1.49 -11.69 -3.77
N ARG A 165 1.30 -12.82 -3.09
CA ARG A 165 0.42 -13.88 -3.56
C ARG A 165 -1.03 -13.43 -3.67
N PRO A 166 -1.76 -13.85 -4.72
CA PRO A 166 -3.19 -13.51 -4.90
C PRO A 166 -4.08 -13.86 -3.71
N SER A 167 -3.75 -14.91 -2.95
CA SER A 167 -4.47 -15.29 -1.72
C SER A 167 -4.54 -14.17 -0.66
N ASN A 168 -3.68 -13.14 -0.75
CA ASN A 168 -3.79 -11.98 0.12
C ASN A 168 -5.01 -11.13 -0.21
N ALA A 169 -5.41 -11.04 -1.47
CA ALA A 169 -6.64 -10.35 -1.86
C ALA A 169 -7.89 -11.10 -1.32
N GLU A 170 -7.86 -12.43 -1.30
CA GLU A 170 -8.91 -13.26 -0.70
C GLU A 170 -9.01 -13.01 0.81
N PHE A 171 -7.89 -13.05 1.52
CA PHE A 171 -7.84 -12.71 2.95
C PHE A 171 -8.37 -11.29 3.23
N LEU A 172 -7.93 -10.30 2.46
CA LEU A 172 -8.40 -8.93 2.65
C LEU A 172 -9.92 -8.80 2.35
N LYS A 173 -10.44 -9.58 1.41
CA LYS A 173 -11.88 -9.67 1.14
C LYS A 173 -12.66 -10.30 2.29
N GLU A 174 -12.08 -11.27 3.01
CA GLU A 174 -12.67 -11.82 4.23
C GLU A 174 -12.73 -10.79 5.34
N VAL A 175 -11.65 -9.99 5.51
CA VAL A 175 -11.58 -8.89 6.48
C VAL A 175 -12.54 -7.76 6.13
N PHE A 176 -12.67 -7.43 4.86
CA PHE A 176 -13.52 -6.36 4.31
C PHE A 176 -14.56 -6.93 3.34
N PRO A 177 -15.66 -7.52 3.84
CA PRO A 177 -16.66 -8.17 2.97
C PRO A 177 -17.28 -7.26 1.91
N GLN A 178 -17.30 -5.94 2.14
CA GLN A 178 -17.76 -4.93 1.19
C GLN A 178 -16.74 -4.59 0.11
N ALA A 179 -15.45 -5.02 0.23
CA ALA A 179 -14.41 -4.65 -0.71
C ALA A 179 -14.73 -5.06 -2.15
N LYS A 180 -14.46 -4.18 -3.08
CA LYS A 180 -14.45 -4.50 -4.51
C LYS A 180 -13.05 -5.03 -4.85
N VAL A 181 -12.96 -6.29 -5.26
CA VAL A 181 -11.69 -6.93 -5.64
C VAL A 181 -11.60 -7.02 -7.15
N THR A 182 -10.54 -6.44 -7.70
CA THR A 182 -10.21 -6.52 -9.14
C THR A 182 -8.96 -7.39 -9.30
N MET A 183 -9.14 -8.58 -9.90
CA MET A 183 -8.04 -9.44 -10.30
C MET A 183 -7.57 -9.03 -11.69
N VAL A 184 -6.31 -8.62 -11.80
CA VAL A 184 -5.70 -8.16 -13.06
C VAL A 184 -4.98 -9.35 -13.71
N PRO A 185 -5.32 -9.70 -14.97
CA PRO A 185 -4.62 -10.77 -15.68
C PRO A 185 -3.12 -10.46 -15.85
N GLY A 186 -2.27 -11.45 -15.54
CA GLY A 186 -0.81 -11.30 -15.67
C GLY A 186 -0.09 -11.56 -14.35
N ASN A 187 1.19 -11.21 -14.34
CA ASN A 187 2.10 -11.44 -13.21
C ASN A 187 2.80 -10.16 -12.72
N GLU A 188 2.38 -9.01 -13.21
CA GLU A 188 2.95 -7.71 -12.87
C GLU A 188 2.64 -7.37 -11.41
N HIS A 189 3.68 -7.02 -10.65
CA HIS A 189 3.52 -6.54 -9.28
C HIS A 189 3.17 -5.06 -9.22
N VAL A 190 3.72 -4.23 -10.12
CA VAL A 190 3.56 -2.77 -10.11
C VAL A 190 2.31 -2.36 -10.87
N LEU A 191 1.15 -2.63 -10.29
CA LEU A 191 -0.15 -2.32 -10.88
C LEU A 191 -0.45 -0.83 -11.07
N PRO A 192 0.08 0.13 -10.27
CA PRO A 192 -0.12 1.55 -10.56
C PRO A 192 0.38 2.00 -11.94
N ILE A 193 1.38 1.30 -12.49
CA ILE A 193 1.86 1.54 -13.87
C ILE A 193 1.05 0.74 -14.89
N ARG A 194 0.50 -0.42 -14.50
CA ARG A 194 -0.16 -1.35 -15.42
C ARG A 194 -1.63 -1.04 -15.67
N VAL A 195 -2.35 -0.58 -14.65
CA VAL A 195 -3.79 -0.30 -14.68
C VAL A 195 -4.12 1.01 -13.94
N PRO A 196 -3.44 2.14 -14.26
CA PRO A 196 -3.65 3.40 -13.54
C PRO A 196 -5.11 3.87 -13.60
N GLU A 197 -5.79 3.67 -14.73
CA GLU A 197 -7.17 4.13 -14.93
C GLU A 197 -8.15 3.45 -13.96
N LEU A 198 -7.97 2.16 -13.68
CA LEU A 198 -8.83 1.44 -12.73
C LEU A 198 -8.60 1.90 -11.29
N ILE A 199 -7.38 2.30 -10.97
CA ILE A 199 -7.04 2.85 -9.65
C ILE A 199 -7.63 4.26 -9.52
N ASP A 200 -7.52 5.08 -10.57
CA ASP A 200 -8.12 6.41 -10.62
C ASP A 200 -9.64 6.34 -10.41
N GLU A 201 -10.34 5.45 -11.13
CA GLU A 201 -11.77 5.22 -10.95
C GLU A 201 -12.12 4.89 -9.50
N ALA A 202 -11.36 4.01 -8.86
CA ALA A 202 -11.59 3.64 -7.46
C ALA A 202 -11.39 4.81 -6.50
N VAL A 203 -10.39 5.65 -6.72
CA VAL A 203 -10.12 6.84 -5.91
C VAL A 203 -11.22 7.87 -6.11
N PHE A 204 -11.62 8.14 -7.36
CA PHE A 204 -12.72 9.08 -7.66
C PHE A 204 -14.05 8.60 -7.10
N ASP A 205 -14.38 7.29 -7.21
CA ASP A 205 -15.56 6.70 -6.56
C ASP A 205 -15.61 7.02 -5.05
N ILE A 206 -14.46 6.95 -4.36
CA ILE A 206 -14.39 7.25 -2.92
C ILE A 206 -14.56 8.75 -2.66
N ILE A 207 -13.95 9.60 -3.48
CA ILE A 207 -14.07 11.06 -3.35
C ILE A 207 -15.54 11.46 -3.47
N GLU A 208 -16.23 11.02 -4.52
CA GLU A 208 -17.65 11.31 -4.77
C GLU A 208 -18.55 10.87 -3.63
N GLN A 209 -18.33 9.66 -3.07
CA GLN A 209 -19.12 9.16 -1.93
C GLN A 209 -18.91 9.95 -0.64
N ASN A 210 -17.85 10.73 -0.54
CA ASN A 210 -17.52 11.52 0.66
C ASN A 210 -17.70 13.04 0.46
N GLU A 211 -18.13 13.48 -0.73
CA GLU A 211 -18.56 14.86 -0.94
C GLU A 211 -19.89 15.11 -0.22
N PRO A 212 -20.06 16.28 0.39
CA PRO A 212 -21.36 16.64 1.00
C PRO A 212 -22.41 16.72 -0.10
N GLU A 213 -23.59 16.14 0.15
CA GLU A 213 -24.77 16.36 -0.71
C GLU A 213 -25.02 17.87 -0.82
N THR A 214 -24.91 18.42 -2.04
CA THR A 214 -25.13 19.85 -2.34
C THR A 214 -26.62 20.20 -2.29
#